data_d75a147a30bd916daf5b12a450ba4a86
#
_entry.id   d75a147a30bd916daf5b12a450ba4a86
#
_cell.length_a   1.000
_cell.length_b   1.000
_cell.length_c   1.000
_cell.angle_alpha   90.00
_cell.angle_beta   90.00
_cell.angle_gamma   90.00
#
_symmetry.space_group_name_H-M   'P 1'
#
loop_
_entity.id
_entity.type
_entity.pdbx_description
1 polymer ?
#
loop_
_entity_poly.entity_id
_entity_poly.type
_entity_poly.pdbx_seq_one_letter_code
_entity_poly.pdbx_strand_id
1 'polypeptide(L)'
;LIVATFEVAYQFAIAQKVRRAWAVPASAGPETRCSVRVQQLPGGEVVGVNIIECNGDDAVRRSVEAAIRRASPLPEPSNPDLFDRNLTLNLTLERED
;
A
#
# COMPACT_ATOMS: atom_id res chain seq x y z
N LEU A 1 12.22 -17.00 12.12
CA LEU A 1 11.69 -17.40 10.81
C LEU A 1 10.18 -17.32 10.76
N ILE A 2 9.51 -17.90 11.75
CA ILE A 2 8.04 -17.87 11.80
C ILE A 2 7.55 -16.43 11.95
N VAL A 3 8.20 -15.66 12.82
CA VAL A 3 7.84 -14.24 13.02
C VAL A 3 8.01 -13.45 11.74
N ALA A 4 9.11 -13.66 11.02
CA ALA A 4 9.35 -12.98 9.74
C ALA A 4 8.26 -13.36 8.72
N THR A 5 7.81 -14.61 8.73
CA THR A 5 6.75 -15.06 7.82
C THR A 5 5.44 -14.33 8.11
N PHE A 6 5.09 -14.13 9.38
CA PHE A 6 3.87 -13.41 9.75
C PHE A 6 3.95 -11.94 9.34
N GLU A 7 5.09 -11.29 9.53
CA GLU A 7 5.27 -9.91 9.08
C GLU A 7 5.12 -9.79 7.56
N VAL A 8 5.75 -10.70 6.83
CA VAL A 8 5.65 -10.71 5.36
C VAL A 8 4.20 -10.94 4.94
N ALA A 9 3.49 -11.86 5.60
CA ALA A 9 2.09 -12.14 5.28
C ALA A 9 1.22 -10.92 5.50
N TYR A 10 1.44 -10.19 6.58
CA TYR A 10 0.68 -8.97 6.88
C TYR A 10 0.94 -7.89 5.83
N GLN A 11 2.21 -7.63 5.52
CA GLN A 11 2.57 -6.64 4.52
C GLN A 11 2.04 -7.03 3.14
N PHE A 12 2.11 -8.30 2.82
CA PHE A 12 1.60 -8.82 1.55
C PHE A 12 0.10 -8.62 1.44
N ALA A 13 -0.65 -8.90 2.51
CA ALA A 13 -2.10 -8.72 2.51
C ALA A 13 -2.49 -7.26 2.28
N ILE A 14 -1.79 -6.33 2.93
CA ILE A 14 -2.01 -4.90 2.72
C ILE A 14 -1.72 -4.51 1.28
N ALA A 15 -0.56 -4.91 0.77
CA ALA A 15 -0.16 -4.59 -0.60
C ALA A 15 -1.14 -5.15 -1.63
N GLN A 16 -1.64 -6.36 -1.42
CA GLN A 16 -2.62 -6.98 -2.30
C GLN A 16 -3.93 -6.21 -2.32
N LYS A 17 -4.40 -5.79 -1.15
CA LYS A 17 -5.67 -5.05 -1.08
C LYS A 17 -5.55 -3.71 -1.78
N VAL A 18 -4.46 -2.99 -1.54
CA VAL A 18 -4.21 -1.71 -2.20
C VAL A 18 -4.08 -1.90 -3.71
N ARG A 19 -3.34 -2.92 -4.13
CA ARG A 19 -3.15 -3.20 -5.55
C ARG A 19 -4.45 -3.47 -6.27
N ARG A 20 -5.37 -4.22 -5.65
CA ARG A 20 -6.68 -4.50 -6.23
C ARG A 20 -7.54 -3.26 -6.35
N ALA A 21 -7.35 -2.29 -5.47
CA ALA A 21 -8.10 -1.04 -5.49
C ALA A 21 -7.46 0.00 -6.42
N TRP A 22 -6.27 -0.27 -6.93
CA TRP A 22 -5.51 0.69 -7.71
C TRP A 22 -5.98 0.73 -9.16
N ALA A 23 -6.60 1.85 -9.52
CA ALA A 23 -6.95 2.13 -10.91
C ALA A 23 -5.73 2.78 -11.58
N VAL A 24 -4.93 1.96 -12.23
CA VAL A 24 -3.66 2.40 -12.83
C VAL A 24 -3.93 3.32 -14.01
N PRO A 25 -3.43 4.58 -13.99
CA PRO A 25 -3.64 5.48 -15.11
C PRO A 25 -2.83 5.06 -16.34
N ALA A 26 -3.31 5.47 -17.51
CA ALA A 26 -2.66 5.13 -18.78
C ALA A 26 -1.22 5.67 -18.87
N SER A 27 -0.94 6.75 -18.15
CA SER A 27 0.40 7.36 -18.15
C SER A 27 1.42 6.57 -17.32
N ALA A 28 0.98 5.58 -16.53
CA ALA A 28 1.88 4.80 -15.71
C ALA A 28 2.65 3.80 -16.57
N GLY A 29 3.97 3.88 -16.55
CA GLY A 29 4.82 2.94 -17.24
C GLY A 29 5.22 1.76 -16.37
N PRO A 30 5.88 0.75 -16.94
CA PRO A 30 6.28 -0.44 -16.19
C PRO A 30 7.33 -0.19 -15.12
N GLU A 31 7.96 0.99 -15.14
CA GLU A 31 8.98 1.37 -14.17
C GLU A 31 8.41 2.20 -13.01
N THR A 32 7.10 2.35 -12.96
CA THR A 32 6.45 3.17 -11.94
C THR A 32 6.70 2.57 -10.53
N ARG A 33 7.22 3.42 -9.65
CA ARG A 33 7.48 3.06 -8.25
C ARG A 33 7.08 4.22 -7.37
N CYS A 34 6.32 3.93 -6.34
CA CYS A 34 5.91 4.93 -5.36
C CYS A 34 6.11 4.39 -3.96
N SER A 35 6.76 5.17 -3.11
CA SER A 35 6.84 4.90 -1.68
C SER A 35 5.88 5.82 -0.96
N VAL A 36 5.02 5.24 -0.14
CA VAL A 36 3.95 5.97 0.50
C VAL A 36 3.93 5.64 1.98
N ARG A 37 3.81 6.66 2.80
CA ARG A 37 3.58 6.48 4.23
C ARG A 37 2.09 6.54 4.49
N VAL A 38 1.57 5.52 5.14
CA VAL A 38 0.16 5.39 5.45
C VAL A 38 -0.01 5.39 6.96
N GLN A 39 -0.92 6.22 7.45
CA GLN A 39 -1.28 6.22 8.86
C GLN A 39 -2.64 5.55 9.02
N GLN A 40 -2.71 4.59 9.94
CA GLN A 40 -3.93 3.85 10.18
C GLN A 40 -4.23 3.77 11.67
N LEU A 41 -5.51 3.61 11.98
CA LEU A 41 -5.97 3.34 13.33
C LEU A 41 -6.05 1.83 13.57
N PRO A 42 -6.07 1.38 14.84
CA PRO A 42 -6.41 -0.01 15.13
C PRO A 42 -7.72 -0.36 14.44
N GLY A 43 -7.74 -1.51 13.76
CA GLY A 43 -8.85 -1.88 12.89
C GLY A 43 -8.58 -1.63 11.43
N GLY A 44 -7.49 -0.91 11.11
CA GLY A 44 -7.05 -0.71 9.73
C GLY A 44 -7.60 0.51 9.02
N GLU A 45 -8.39 1.34 9.69
CA GLU A 45 -8.92 2.55 9.04
C GLU A 45 -7.79 3.51 8.68
N VAL A 46 -7.71 3.90 7.42
CA VAL A 46 -6.69 4.83 6.92
C VAL A 46 -7.09 6.25 7.27
N VAL A 47 -6.22 6.95 7.98
CA VAL A 47 -6.46 8.34 8.39
C VAL A 47 -5.46 9.32 7.78
N GLY A 48 -4.41 8.83 7.15
CA GLY A 48 -3.44 9.69 6.47
C GLY A 48 -2.70 8.95 5.40
N VAL A 49 -2.42 9.65 4.30
CA VAL A 49 -1.62 9.12 3.19
C VAL A 49 -0.64 10.21 2.80
N ASN A 50 0.64 9.86 2.76
CA ASN A 50 1.69 10.80 2.41
C ASN A 50 2.67 10.13 1.45
N ILE A 51 2.72 10.64 0.22
CA ILE A 51 3.63 10.11 -0.79
C ILE A 51 5.03 10.66 -0.49
N ILE A 52 5.96 9.75 -0.18
CA ILE A 52 7.33 10.11 0.15
C ILE A 52 8.12 10.33 -1.13
N GLU A 53 7.99 9.40 -2.07
CA GLU A 53 8.76 9.39 -3.29
C GLU A 53 7.98 8.66 -4.36
N CYS A 54 7.89 9.22 -5.54
CA CYS A 54 7.15 8.59 -6.63
C CYS A 54 7.69 9.13 -7.95
N ASN A 55 8.06 8.22 -8.85
CA ASN A 55 8.56 8.62 -10.16
C ASN A 55 7.46 8.79 -11.22
N GLY A 56 6.20 8.62 -10.81
CA GLY A 56 5.07 8.84 -11.70
C GLY A 56 4.63 10.30 -11.76
N ASP A 57 3.75 10.60 -12.69
CA ASP A 57 3.18 11.93 -12.81
C ASP A 57 2.07 12.16 -11.76
N ASP A 58 1.41 13.32 -11.83
CA ASP A 58 0.36 13.66 -10.87
C ASP A 58 -0.82 12.70 -10.93
N ALA A 59 -1.14 12.17 -12.10
CA ALA A 59 -2.21 11.19 -12.24
C ALA A 59 -1.87 9.91 -11.49
N VAL A 60 -0.62 9.46 -11.58
CA VAL A 60 -0.15 8.28 -10.84
C VAL A 60 -0.21 8.53 -9.34
N ARG A 61 0.28 9.67 -8.88
CA ARG A 61 0.27 10.00 -7.45
C ARG A 61 -1.14 10.02 -6.89
N ARG A 62 -2.07 10.64 -7.59
CA ARG A 62 -3.47 10.69 -7.18
C ARG A 62 -4.11 9.31 -7.18
N SER A 63 -3.77 8.48 -8.17
CA SER A 63 -4.32 7.13 -8.25
C SER A 63 -3.84 6.26 -7.08
N VAL A 64 -2.59 6.41 -6.67
CA VAL A 64 -2.04 5.68 -5.53
C VAL A 64 -2.75 6.09 -4.24
N GLU A 65 -2.90 7.38 -4.02
CA GLU A 65 -3.60 7.87 -2.84
C GLU A 65 -5.04 7.36 -2.81
N ALA A 66 -5.75 7.45 -3.93
CA ALA A 66 -7.12 6.96 -4.04
C ALA A 66 -7.21 5.47 -3.76
N ALA A 67 -6.25 4.69 -4.26
CA ALA A 67 -6.21 3.25 -4.05
C ALA A 67 -6.09 2.90 -2.57
N ILE A 68 -5.21 3.60 -1.86
CA ILE A 68 -4.99 3.36 -0.43
C ILE A 68 -6.25 3.71 0.35
N ARG A 69 -6.89 4.82 0.04
CA ARG A 69 -8.12 5.22 0.73
C ARG A 69 -9.28 4.27 0.43
N ARG A 70 -9.38 3.75 -0.79
CA ARG A 70 -10.39 2.74 -1.13
C ARG A 70 -10.14 1.42 -0.45
N ALA A 71 -8.89 1.09 -0.18
CA ALA A 71 -8.54 -0.15 0.49
C ALA A 71 -8.83 -0.11 1.99
N SER A 72 -9.18 1.06 2.53
CA SER A 72 -9.54 1.18 3.93
C SER A 72 -10.87 0.46 4.22
N PRO A 73 -11.00 -0.30 5.32
CA PRO A 73 -9.95 -0.59 6.29
C PRO A 73 -8.93 -1.60 5.76
N LEU A 74 -7.67 -1.38 6.11
CA LEU A 74 -6.61 -2.30 5.71
C LEU A 74 -6.72 -3.60 6.50
N PRO A 75 -6.18 -4.72 5.98
CA PRO A 75 -6.21 -5.99 6.71
C PRO A 75 -5.50 -5.88 8.05
N GLU A 76 -6.02 -6.61 9.03
CA GLU A 76 -5.40 -6.68 10.34
C GLU A 76 -4.37 -7.81 10.38
N PRO A 77 -3.28 -7.64 11.16
CA PRO A 77 -2.34 -8.72 11.32
C PRO A 77 -2.94 -9.83 12.17
N SER A 78 -2.53 -11.07 11.93
CA SER A 78 -2.98 -12.20 12.74
C SER A 78 -2.48 -12.09 14.18
N ASN A 79 -1.34 -11.43 14.40
CA ASN A 79 -0.82 -11.11 15.71
C ASN A 79 -0.96 -9.60 15.93
N PRO A 80 -1.77 -9.17 16.94
CA PRO A 80 -1.96 -7.73 17.19
C PRO A 80 -0.67 -6.96 17.45
N ASP A 81 0.37 -7.63 17.94
CA ASP A 81 1.65 -6.99 18.20
C ASP A 81 2.36 -6.54 16.93
N LEU A 82 1.96 -7.06 15.78
CA LEU A 82 2.52 -6.67 14.51
C LEU A 82 1.86 -5.43 13.92
N PHE A 83 0.79 -4.95 14.53
CA PHE A 83 0.08 -3.77 14.06
C PHE A 83 1.00 -2.55 14.14
N ASP A 84 1.04 -1.77 13.06
CA ASP A 84 1.82 -0.54 13.01
C ASP A 84 0.93 0.59 12.53
N ARG A 85 0.89 1.68 13.29
CA ARG A 85 0.12 2.87 12.93
C ARG A 85 0.68 3.58 11.72
N ASN A 86 1.99 3.47 11.51
CA ASN A 86 2.68 4.13 10.41
C ASN A 86 3.29 3.07 9.52
N LEU A 87 2.67 2.86 8.37
CA LEU A 87 3.15 1.89 7.40
C LEU A 87 3.89 2.61 6.28
N THR A 88 4.93 1.97 5.77
CA THR A 88 5.55 2.41 4.54
C THR A 88 5.25 1.35 3.49
N LEU A 89 4.55 1.76 2.44
CA LEU A 89 4.20 0.87 1.35
C LEU A 89 5.00 1.24 0.11
N ASN A 90 5.57 0.23 -0.52
CA ASN A 90 6.26 0.39 -1.78
C ASN A 90 5.40 -0.24 -2.87
N LEU A 91 4.83 0.60 -3.72
CA LEU A 91 3.99 0.15 -4.81
C LEU A 91 4.77 0.19 -6.11
N THR A 92 4.83 -0.94 -6.77
CA THR A 92 5.47 -1.05 -8.07
C THR A 92 4.47 -1.61 -9.06
N LEU A 93 4.55 -1.12 -10.29
CA LEU A 93 3.74 -1.65 -11.36
C LEU A 93 4.52 -2.78 -12.01
N GLU A 94 4.20 -4.01 -11.62
CA GLU A 94 4.81 -5.19 -12.22
C GLU A 94 3.85 -5.80 -13.20
N ARG A 95 4.35 -6.07 -14.39
CA ARG A 95 3.59 -6.83 -15.37
C ARG A 95 3.99 -8.28 -15.28
N GLU A 96 3.01 -9.11 -15.06
CA GLU A 96 3.20 -10.54 -15.25
C GLU A 96 2.91 -10.85 -16.72
N ASP A 97 3.88 -11.39 -17.36
CA ASP A 97 3.71 -11.83 -18.74
C ASP A 97 3.15 -13.24 -18.81
#